data_7a78a666e71abbbe9901cc832149b1c2
#
_entry.id   7a78a666e71abbbe9901cc832149b1c2
#
_cell.length_a   1.000
_cell.length_b   1.000
_cell.length_c   1.000
_cell.angle_alpha   90.00
_cell.angle_beta   90.00
_cell.angle_gamma   90.00
#
_symmetry.space_group_name_H-M   'P 1'
#
loop_
_entity.id
_entity.type
_entity.pdbx_description
1 polymer ?
#
loop_
_entity_poly.entity_id
_entity_poly.type
_entity_poly.pdbx_seq_one_letter_code
_entity_poly.pdbx_strand_id
1 'polypeptide(L)'
;DKLNQALPGTGSVQEKITSFRKRLAIPPDTLLNVIKISTQVFHDISVKKMHVTGNSMPRIRVRELPSKDMVFLSILFGYDYNHLEYERNFNLLYPWTVDKVVEYVGHEMEPGHLTYFEKRLQTMIDTCWPEMSIVSQFSSSNSFSEGSARHAIMMSFDNNLDKLVDFEKEVIFRNAGIDEKLTELMPLWHEYCELSGYGKLEAYRKLWDEIWEEEDAAAFLEHYGFADQGKGVETVRKMATEDDGHYVAHDYARDVVRDYFNSVTDNVDEQWSLYEKMCCAHMSMRQIKEKTYCVDDGLIIAK
;
A
#
# COMPACT_ATOMS: atom_id res chain seq x y z
N ASP A 1 -20.57 -5.33 11.30
CA ASP A 1 -21.88 -6.01 11.21
C ASP A 1 -22.29 -6.38 9.78
N LYS A 2 -22.19 -5.47 8.80
CA LYS A 2 -22.54 -5.74 7.38
C LYS A 2 -21.76 -6.92 6.81
N LEU A 3 -20.42 -6.92 6.97
CA LEU A 3 -19.58 -8.00 6.48
C LEU A 3 -19.94 -9.34 7.14
N ASN A 4 -20.15 -9.35 8.47
CA ASN A 4 -20.53 -10.58 9.17
C ASN A 4 -21.87 -11.17 8.67
N GLN A 5 -22.81 -10.30 8.27
CA GLN A 5 -24.08 -10.73 7.68
C GLN A 5 -23.93 -11.21 6.23
N ALA A 6 -23.05 -10.59 5.45
CA ALA A 6 -22.83 -10.89 4.04
C ALA A 6 -21.94 -12.13 3.83
N LEU A 7 -20.96 -12.36 4.72
CA LEU A 7 -20.07 -13.50 4.59
C LEU A 7 -20.82 -14.82 4.78
N PRO A 8 -20.62 -15.78 3.88
CA PRO A 8 -21.25 -17.09 3.95
C PRO A 8 -20.71 -17.93 5.12
N GLY A 9 -21.55 -18.82 5.63
CA GLY A 9 -21.18 -19.77 6.69
C GLY A 9 -21.83 -19.47 8.03
N THR A 10 -21.69 -20.42 8.95
CA THR A 10 -22.12 -20.33 10.35
C THR A 10 -20.87 -20.25 11.24
N GLY A 11 -20.91 -19.46 12.29
CA GLY A 11 -19.77 -19.30 13.17
C GLY A 11 -19.52 -17.85 13.57
N SER A 12 -18.44 -17.61 14.28
CA SER A 12 -18.01 -16.26 14.66
C SER A 12 -17.60 -15.43 13.44
N VAL A 13 -17.53 -14.11 13.61
CA VAL A 13 -17.06 -13.20 12.57
C VAL A 13 -15.64 -13.55 12.13
N GLN A 14 -14.79 -13.94 13.08
CA GLN A 14 -13.39 -14.34 12.82
C GLN A 14 -13.30 -15.59 11.94
N GLU A 15 -14.14 -16.60 12.23
CA GLU A 15 -14.17 -17.84 11.43
C GLU A 15 -14.63 -17.55 10.00
N LYS A 16 -15.64 -16.71 9.83
CA LYS A 16 -16.12 -16.27 8.52
C LYS A 16 -15.05 -15.48 7.75
N ILE A 17 -14.39 -14.51 8.40
CA ILE A 17 -13.29 -13.73 7.82
C ILE A 17 -12.14 -14.65 7.39
N THR A 18 -11.70 -15.54 8.28
CA THR A 18 -10.64 -16.51 7.98
C THR A 18 -11.01 -17.43 6.83
N SER A 19 -12.26 -17.89 6.79
CA SER A 19 -12.77 -18.73 5.69
C SER A 19 -12.81 -17.95 4.37
N PHE A 20 -13.28 -16.71 4.39
CA PHE A 20 -13.33 -15.86 3.19
C PHE A 20 -11.94 -15.54 2.68
N ARG A 21 -10.99 -15.17 3.55
CA ARG A 21 -9.59 -14.93 3.21
C ARG A 21 -8.95 -16.13 2.52
N LYS A 22 -9.24 -17.35 2.99
CA LYS A 22 -8.77 -18.59 2.33
C LYS A 22 -9.31 -18.75 0.92
N ARG A 23 -10.55 -18.30 0.66
CA ARG A 23 -11.14 -18.34 -0.68
C ARG A 23 -10.54 -17.31 -1.64
N LEU A 24 -10.00 -16.22 -1.10
CA LEU A 24 -9.28 -15.19 -1.87
C LEU A 24 -7.79 -15.53 -2.08
N ALA A 25 -7.32 -16.68 -1.56
CA ALA A 25 -5.92 -17.05 -1.67
C ALA A 25 -5.51 -17.32 -3.12
N ILE A 26 -4.39 -16.74 -3.52
CA ILE A 26 -3.78 -16.94 -4.83
C ILE A 26 -3.04 -18.29 -4.83
N PRO A 27 -3.35 -19.22 -5.74
CA PRO A 27 -2.59 -20.46 -5.85
C PRO A 27 -1.11 -20.20 -6.16
N PRO A 28 -0.17 -20.92 -5.52
CA PRO A 28 1.26 -20.69 -5.69
C PRO A 28 1.76 -20.80 -7.15
N ASP A 29 1.16 -21.68 -7.93
CA ASP A 29 1.50 -21.91 -9.35
C ASP A 29 1.07 -20.77 -10.27
N THR A 30 0.07 -19.99 -9.89
CA THR A 30 -0.43 -18.84 -10.63
C THR A 30 0.17 -17.51 -10.15
N LEU A 31 0.76 -17.47 -8.96
CA LEU A 31 1.18 -16.24 -8.27
C LEU A 31 2.12 -15.37 -9.12
N LEU A 32 3.15 -15.97 -9.74
CA LEU A 32 4.10 -15.21 -10.58
C LEU A 32 3.39 -14.53 -11.76
N ASN A 33 2.47 -15.24 -12.39
CA ASN A 33 1.70 -14.70 -13.52
C ASN A 33 0.81 -13.54 -13.08
N VAL A 34 0.08 -13.73 -11.98
CA VAL A 34 -0.82 -12.72 -11.40
C VAL A 34 -0.04 -11.46 -11.03
N ILE A 35 1.10 -11.58 -10.34
CA ILE A 35 1.93 -10.43 -9.97
C ILE A 35 2.44 -9.71 -11.22
N LYS A 36 2.96 -10.43 -12.23
CA LYS A 36 3.47 -9.83 -13.46
C LYS A 36 2.41 -9.04 -14.22
N ILE A 37 1.22 -9.62 -14.40
CA ILE A 37 0.13 -8.95 -15.12
C ILE A 37 -0.35 -7.74 -14.33
N SER A 38 -0.51 -7.85 -13.01
CA SER A 38 -0.90 -6.72 -12.16
C SER A 38 0.14 -5.60 -12.22
N THR A 39 1.44 -5.95 -12.16
CA THR A 39 2.52 -4.96 -12.31
C THR A 39 2.46 -4.25 -13.65
N GLN A 40 2.22 -4.99 -14.74
CA GLN A 40 2.11 -4.37 -16.07
C GLN A 40 0.97 -3.36 -16.14
N VAL A 41 -0.20 -3.68 -15.59
CA VAL A 41 -1.35 -2.75 -15.56
C VAL A 41 -1.01 -1.48 -14.80
N PHE A 42 -0.43 -1.58 -13.61
CA PHE A 42 -0.02 -0.42 -12.82
C PHE A 42 1.09 0.38 -13.51
N HIS A 43 2.05 -0.29 -14.13
CA HIS A 43 3.10 0.35 -14.94
C HIS A 43 2.50 1.18 -16.09
N ASP A 44 1.59 0.60 -16.87
CA ASP A 44 0.95 1.30 -17.99
C ASP A 44 0.19 2.54 -17.53
N ILE A 45 -0.43 2.48 -16.35
CA ILE A 45 -1.08 3.63 -15.73
C ILE A 45 -0.04 4.69 -15.33
N SER A 46 1.05 4.30 -14.68
CA SER A 46 2.10 5.20 -14.22
C SER A 46 2.81 5.90 -15.39
N VAL A 47 3.14 5.17 -16.44
CA VAL A 47 3.69 5.74 -17.68
C VAL A 47 2.76 6.79 -18.28
N LYS A 48 1.46 6.51 -18.31
CA LYS A 48 0.47 7.43 -18.87
C LYS A 48 0.23 8.66 -18.01
N LYS A 49 0.24 8.50 -16.66
CA LYS A 49 -0.19 9.55 -15.72
C LYS A 49 0.96 10.35 -15.13
N MET A 50 2.11 9.76 -14.94
CA MET A 50 3.25 10.36 -14.25
C MET A 50 4.52 10.48 -15.13
N HIS A 51 4.42 10.21 -16.41
CA HIS A 51 5.53 10.33 -17.36
C HIS A 51 6.81 9.58 -16.88
N VAL A 52 6.63 8.46 -16.17
CA VAL A 52 7.75 7.59 -15.83
C VAL A 52 8.36 7.02 -17.13
N THR A 53 9.66 6.90 -17.17
CA THR A 53 10.34 6.36 -18.35
C THR A 53 10.04 4.87 -18.45
N GLY A 54 9.36 4.45 -19.51
CA GLY A 54 8.87 3.08 -19.71
C GLY A 54 9.93 1.96 -19.74
N ASN A 55 11.17 2.24 -19.31
CA ASN A 55 12.28 1.29 -19.29
C ASN A 55 12.52 0.67 -17.90
N SER A 56 11.74 1.04 -16.90
CA SER A 56 12.03 0.73 -15.49
C SER A 56 11.23 -0.42 -14.90
N MET A 57 10.62 -1.25 -15.74
CA MET A 57 9.92 -2.45 -15.25
C MET A 57 10.85 -3.32 -14.42
N PRO A 58 10.52 -3.54 -13.13
CA PRO A 58 11.37 -4.34 -12.26
C PRO A 58 11.42 -5.81 -12.72
N ARG A 59 12.53 -6.47 -12.46
CA ARG A 59 12.59 -7.92 -12.59
C ARG A 59 11.79 -8.56 -11.47
N ILE A 60 10.71 -9.25 -11.82
CA ILE A 60 9.83 -9.90 -10.85
C ILE A 60 10.19 -11.38 -10.73
N ARG A 61 10.40 -11.83 -9.50
CA ARG A 61 10.57 -13.24 -9.14
C ARG A 61 9.62 -13.62 -8.01
N VAL A 62 9.22 -14.87 -7.99
CA VAL A 62 8.54 -15.48 -6.86
C VAL A 62 9.42 -16.64 -6.39
N ARG A 63 9.83 -16.64 -5.14
CA ARG A 63 10.68 -17.66 -4.53
C ARG A 63 10.46 -17.73 -3.02
N GLU A 64 10.87 -18.82 -2.40
CA GLU A 64 10.91 -18.89 -0.94
C GLU A 64 11.95 -17.90 -0.38
N LEU A 65 11.55 -17.12 0.60
CA LEU A 65 12.41 -16.22 1.35
C LEU A 65 12.70 -16.80 2.74
N PRO A 66 13.73 -16.29 3.47
CA PRO A 66 14.18 -16.86 4.74
C PRO A 66 13.12 -16.96 5.84
N SER A 67 12.12 -16.09 5.82
CA SER A 67 10.98 -16.14 6.74
C SER A 67 9.66 -16.09 5.98
N LYS A 68 8.68 -16.89 6.44
CA LYS A 68 7.31 -16.86 5.89
C LYS A 68 6.62 -15.51 6.10
N ASP A 69 7.05 -14.72 7.09
CA ASP A 69 6.49 -13.41 7.42
C ASP A 69 7.11 -12.30 6.58
N MET A 70 8.23 -12.57 5.91
CA MET A 70 8.82 -11.66 4.93
C MET A 70 7.97 -11.67 3.66
N VAL A 71 7.42 -10.53 3.29
CA VAL A 71 6.50 -10.42 2.12
C VAL A 71 7.30 -10.42 0.83
N PHE A 72 8.36 -9.61 0.77
CA PHE A 72 9.23 -9.48 -0.39
C PHE A 72 10.65 -9.11 0.02
N LEU A 73 11.58 -9.24 -0.92
CA LEU A 73 12.94 -8.74 -0.86
C LEU A 73 13.24 -7.92 -2.11
N SER A 74 13.66 -6.69 -1.92
CA SER A 74 14.08 -5.81 -3.01
C SER A 74 15.58 -5.85 -3.15
N ILE A 75 16.05 -5.92 -4.38
CA ILE A 75 17.46 -5.84 -4.72
C ILE A 75 17.61 -4.77 -5.80
N LEU A 76 18.42 -3.78 -5.50
CA LEU A 76 18.80 -2.74 -6.44
C LEU A 76 20.13 -3.13 -7.05
N PHE A 77 20.17 -3.20 -8.38
CA PHE A 77 21.40 -3.40 -9.15
C PHE A 77 21.69 -2.12 -9.94
N GLY A 78 22.94 -1.75 -10.00
CA GLY A 78 23.33 -0.64 -10.86
C GLY A 78 24.75 -0.19 -10.57
N TYR A 79 25.41 0.32 -11.58
CA TYR A 79 26.74 0.89 -11.51
C TYR A 79 26.71 2.41 -11.74
N ASP A 80 25.61 2.94 -12.22
CA ASP A 80 25.33 4.38 -12.27
C ASP A 80 23.81 4.65 -12.29
N TYR A 81 23.44 5.93 -12.17
CA TYR A 81 22.05 6.36 -12.08
C TYR A 81 21.22 6.13 -13.35
N ASN A 82 21.85 5.94 -14.50
CA ASN A 82 21.16 5.68 -15.78
C ASN A 82 20.93 4.17 -16.00
N HIS A 83 21.52 3.31 -15.15
CA HIS A 83 21.50 1.86 -15.30
C HIS A 83 21.08 1.21 -13.96
N LEU A 84 20.06 1.75 -13.31
CA LEU A 84 19.44 1.13 -12.14
C LEU A 84 18.45 0.06 -12.58
N GLU A 85 18.68 -1.15 -12.11
CA GLU A 85 17.75 -2.26 -12.30
C GLU A 85 17.20 -2.69 -10.93
N TYR A 86 15.89 -2.80 -10.85
CA TYR A 86 15.21 -3.31 -9.67
C TYR A 86 14.85 -4.78 -9.85
N GLU A 87 15.15 -5.60 -8.86
CA GLU A 87 14.59 -6.94 -8.75
C GLU A 87 13.71 -7.00 -7.50
N ARG A 88 12.47 -7.40 -7.68
CA ARG A 88 11.53 -7.64 -6.59
C ARG A 88 11.28 -9.14 -6.48
N ASN A 89 11.65 -9.71 -5.35
CA ASN A 89 11.44 -11.12 -5.02
C ASN A 89 10.27 -11.23 -4.07
N PHE A 90 9.14 -11.70 -4.55
CA PHE A 90 7.96 -11.97 -3.73
C PHE A 90 8.09 -13.34 -3.07
N ASN A 91 7.70 -13.42 -1.80
CA ASN A 91 7.82 -14.65 -1.04
C ASN A 91 6.71 -15.65 -1.39
N LEU A 92 7.10 -16.80 -1.89
CA LEU A 92 6.17 -17.89 -2.19
C LEU A 92 5.42 -18.41 -0.95
N LEU A 93 6.03 -18.31 0.23
CA LEU A 93 5.46 -18.80 1.50
C LEU A 93 4.51 -17.81 2.17
N TYR A 94 4.45 -16.56 1.70
CA TYR A 94 3.52 -15.58 2.22
C TYR A 94 2.09 -15.91 1.78
N PRO A 95 1.08 -15.76 2.64
CA PRO A 95 -0.31 -16.09 2.30
C PRO A 95 -0.95 -15.02 1.40
N TRP A 96 -0.59 -15.07 0.11
CA TRP A 96 -1.08 -14.13 -0.89
C TRP A 96 -2.58 -14.26 -1.09
N THR A 97 -3.27 -13.13 -1.05
CA THR A 97 -4.69 -12.98 -1.39
C THR A 97 -4.87 -11.89 -2.44
N VAL A 98 -6.04 -11.82 -3.05
CA VAL A 98 -6.35 -10.84 -4.11
C VAL A 98 -6.02 -9.41 -3.65
N ASP A 99 -6.55 -8.99 -2.50
CA ASP A 99 -6.30 -7.67 -1.91
C ASP A 99 -4.82 -7.41 -1.61
N LYS A 100 -4.09 -8.44 -1.16
CA LYS A 100 -2.64 -8.33 -0.91
C LYS A 100 -1.83 -8.14 -2.18
N VAL A 101 -2.20 -8.78 -3.28
CA VAL A 101 -1.54 -8.53 -4.57
C VAL A 101 -1.74 -7.08 -4.99
N VAL A 102 -2.96 -6.56 -4.92
CA VAL A 102 -3.24 -5.14 -5.24
C VAL A 102 -2.42 -4.21 -4.35
N GLU A 103 -2.49 -4.44 -3.02
CA GLU A 103 -1.79 -3.63 -2.03
C GLU A 103 -0.29 -3.60 -2.29
N TYR A 104 0.37 -4.75 -2.36
CA TYR A 104 1.82 -4.80 -2.47
C TYR A 104 2.35 -4.45 -3.86
N VAL A 105 1.64 -4.77 -4.93
CA VAL A 105 2.07 -4.37 -6.26
C VAL A 105 1.90 -2.87 -6.46
N GLY A 106 0.74 -2.31 -6.12
CA GLY A 106 0.49 -0.87 -6.30
C GLY A 106 1.29 0.01 -5.33
N HIS A 107 1.55 -0.46 -4.11
CA HIS A 107 2.27 0.28 -3.07
C HIS A 107 3.79 0.22 -3.26
N GLU A 108 4.33 -1.00 -3.40
CA GLU A 108 5.79 -1.23 -3.39
C GLU A 108 6.45 -0.98 -4.74
N MET A 109 5.66 -1.07 -5.81
CA MET A 109 6.13 -0.87 -7.16
C MET A 109 5.57 0.44 -7.73
N GLU A 110 4.94 0.40 -8.88
CA GLU A 110 4.25 1.53 -9.47
C GLU A 110 2.75 1.42 -9.21
N PRO A 111 2.09 2.53 -8.95
CA PRO A 111 2.54 3.93 -8.87
C PRO A 111 3.14 4.36 -7.54
N GLY A 112 3.39 3.43 -6.61
CA GLY A 112 3.85 3.71 -5.25
C GLY A 112 5.34 4.01 -5.14
N HIS A 113 6.04 3.30 -4.27
CA HIS A 113 7.42 3.59 -3.90
C HIS A 113 8.40 3.63 -5.06
N LEU A 114 8.28 2.72 -6.03
CA LEU A 114 9.19 2.72 -7.18
C LEU A 114 9.09 4.03 -7.96
N THR A 115 7.87 4.48 -8.26
CA THR A 115 7.64 5.78 -8.91
C THR A 115 8.16 6.95 -8.09
N TYR A 116 7.92 6.93 -6.78
CA TYR A 116 8.45 7.95 -5.87
C TYR A 116 9.97 8.03 -5.92
N PHE A 117 10.66 6.90 -5.88
CA PHE A 117 12.13 6.84 -5.97
C PHE A 117 12.65 7.33 -7.31
N GLU A 118 12.03 6.90 -8.41
CA GLU A 118 12.45 7.32 -9.76
C GLU A 118 12.32 8.83 -9.96
N LYS A 119 11.22 9.43 -9.54
CA LYS A 119 11.02 10.88 -9.62
C LYS A 119 12.02 11.66 -8.78
N ARG A 120 12.32 11.19 -7.58
CA ARG A 120 13.35 11.80 -6.72
C ARG A 120 14.74 11.69 -7.34
N LEU A 121 15.07 10.52 -7.86
CA LEU A 121 16.36 10.29 -8.52
C LEU A 121 16.51 11.20 -9.75
N GLN A 122 15.47 11.30 -10.57
CA GLN A 122 15.46 12.21 -11.71
C GLN A 122 15.64 13.67 -11.27
N THR A 123 14.91 14.08 -10.24
CA THR A 123 15.06 15.44 -9.66
C THR A 123 16.50 15.69 -9.17
N MET A 124 17.11 14.71 -8.50
CA MET A 124 18.51 14.81 -8.06
C MET A 124 19.45 15.07 -9.25
N ILE A 125 19.26 14.33 -10.35
CA ILE A 125 20.09 14.48 -11.55
C ILE A 125 19.88 15.86 -12.18
N ASP A 126 18.63 16.27 -12.38
CA ASP A 126 18.26 17.48 -13.10
C ASP A 126 18.65 18.77 -12.33
N THR A 127 18.58 18.71 -11.01
CA THR A 127 18.83 19.88 -10.14
C THR A 127 20.21 19.87 -9.48
N CYS A 128 20.98 18.79 -9.61
CA CYS A 128 22.22 18.55 -8.85
C CYS A 128 22.01 18.66 -7.33
N TRP A 129 20.85 18.24 -6.84
CA TRP A 129 20.49 18.23 -5.42
C TRP A 129 20.61 16.84 -4.81
N PRO A 130 21.79 16.46 -4.28
CA PRO A 130 22.07 15.09 -3.85
C PRO A 130 21.21 14.60 -2.67
N GLU A 131 20.68 15.50 -1.86
CA GLU A 131 19.81 15.18 -0.73
C GLU A 131 18.50 14.51 -1.19
N MET A 132 18.10 14.71 -2.43
CA MET A 132 16.94 14.00 -3.00
C MET A 132 17.13 12.49 -3.11
N SER A 133 18.37 11.98 -3.14
CA SER A 133 18.63 10.55 -3.09
C SER A 133 18.49 9.92 -1.71
N ILE A 134 18.45 10.75 -0.66
CA ILE A 134 18.37 10.26 0.71
C ILE A 134 16.92 9.96 1.03
N VAL A 135 16.61 8.67 1.17
CA VAL A 135 15.31 8.18 1.63
C VAL A 135 15.54 7.40 2.91
N SER A 136 15.22 8.01 4.02
CA SER A 136 15.29 7.39 5.34
C SER A 136 13.91 6.96 5.81
N GLN A 137 13.79 5.72 6.25
CA GLN A 137 12.55 5.16 6.79
C GLN A 137 12.01 5.99 7.99
N PHE A 138 12.90 6.67 8.72
CA PHE A 138 12.52 7.51 9.85
C PHE A 138 12.55 9.01 9.53
N SER A 139 12.57 9.37 8.24
CA SER A 139 12.51 10.78 7.84
C SER A 139 11.08 11.33 7.91
N SER A 140 10.97 12.63 8.06
CA SER A 140 9.67 13.33 8.03
C SER A 140 8.93 13.18 6.69
N SER A 141 9.65 12.84 5.61
CA SER A 141 9.08 12.58 4.29
C SER A 141 8.59 11.13 4.10
N ASN A 142 8.97 10.20 4.99
CA ASN A 142 8.54 8.81 4.87
C ASN A 142 7.03 8.67 4.97
N SER A 143 6.40 9.36 5.92
CA SER A 143 4.93 9.32 6.05
C SER A 143 4.23 9.81 4.78
N PHE A 144 4.79 10.80 4.06
CA PHE A 144 4.26 11.17 2.75
C PHE A 144 4.44 10.05 1.73
N SER A 145 5.62 9.45 1.68
CA SER A 145 5.91 8.32 0.78
C SER A 145 4.92 7.18 0.98
N GLU A 146 4.70 6.77 2.24
CA GLU A 146 3.78 5.68 2.58
C GLU A 146 2.32 6.04 2.26
N GLY A 147 1.88 7.21 2.70
CA GLY A 147 0.50 7.65 2.49
C GLY A 147 0.17 7.87 1.02
N SER A 148 1.10 8.45 0.25
CA SER A 148 0.91 8.69 -1.18
C SER A 148 0.94 7.39 -1.99
N ALA A 149 1.82 6.45 -1.66
CA ALA A 149 1.87 5.13 -2.30
C ALA A 149 0.54 4.37 -2.13
N ARG A 150 -0.06 4.42 -0.94
CA ARG A 150 -1.40 3.83 -0.71
C ARG A 150 -2.52 4.56 -1.44
N HIS A 151 -2.50 5.89 -1.45
CA HIS A 151 -3.53 6.67 -2.14
C HIS A 151 -3.44 6.50 -3.66
N ALA A 152 -2.25 6.40 -4.22
CA ALA A 152 -2.02 6.22 -5.65
C ALA A 152 -2.65 4.93 -6.21
N ILE A 153 -2.83 3.88 -5.38
CA ILE A 153 -3.59 2.68 -5.77
C ILE A 153 -5.01 3.08 -6.17
N MET A 154 -5.72 3.83 -5.34
CA MET A 154 -7.09 4.26 -5.65
C MET A 154 -7.14 5.25 -6.81
N MET A 155 -6.17 6.16 -6.92
CA MET A 155 -6.05 7.07 -8.07
C MET A 155 -5.89 6.30 -9.39
N SER A 156 -5.25 5.12 -9.37
CA SER A 156 -5.10 4.25 -10.55
C SER A 156 -6.46 3.77 -11.09
N PHE A 157 -7.46 3.78 -10.26
CA PHE A 157 -8.83 3.41 -10.59
C PHE A 157 -9.79 4.61 -10.50
N ASP A 158 -9.29 5.82 -10.75
CA ASP A 158 -10.04 7.09 -10.71
C ASP A 158 -10.78 7.31 -9.37
N ASN A 159 -10.19 6.90 -8.27
CA ASN A 159 -10.77 6.92 -6.91
C ASN A 159 -12.14 6.20 -6.83
N ASN A 160 -12.34 5.19 -7.68
CA ASN A 160 -13.59 4.44 -7.80
C ASN A 160 -13.38 2.96 -7.43
N LEU A 161 -14.02 2.54 -6.35
CA LEU A 161 -13.91 1.17 -5.84
C LEU A 161 -14.44 0.13 -6.84
N ASP A 162 -15.50 0.45 -7.59
CA ASP A 162 -16.04 -0.49 -8.59
C ASP A 162 -15.00 -0.78 -9.69
N LYS A 163 -14.23 0.23 -10.13
CA LYS A 163 -13.16 0.04 -11.10
C LYS A 163 -12.01 -0.80 -10.54
N LEU A 164 -11.69 -0.65 -9.25
CA LEU A 164 -10.72 -1.52 -8.58
C LEU A 164 -11.22 -2.96 -8.56
N VAL A 165 -12.48 -3.19 -8.21
CA VAL A 165 -13.08 -4.53 -8.18
C VAL A 165 -13.17 -5.14 -9.59
N ASP A 166 -13.45 -4.33 -10.62
CA ASP A 166 -13.40 -4.78 -12.02
C ASP A 166 -11.98 -5.22 -12.41
N PHE A 167 -10.96 -4.45 -12.01
CA PHE A 167 -9.56 -4.86 -12.21
C PHE A 167 -9.24 -6.17 -11.47
N GLU A 168 -9.62 -6.30 -10.22
CA GLU A 168 -9.41 -7.53 -9.46
C GLU A 168 -10.06 -8.72 -10.17
N LYS A 169 -11.30 -8.58 -10.60
CA LYS A 169 -12.04 -9.61 -11.33
C LYS A 169 -11.34 -10.01 -12.62
N GLU A 170 -11.10 -9.05 -13.50
CA GLU A 170 -10.61 -9.31 -14.86
C GLU A 170 -9.14 -9.74 -14.87
N VAL A 171 -8.33 -9.21 -13.95
CA VAL A 171 -6.89 -9.45 -13.94
C VAL A 171 -6.51 -10.50 -12.90
N ILE A 172 -6.95 -10.38 -11.66
CA ILE A 172 -6.46 -11.24 -10.59
C ILE A 172 -7.29 -12.53 -10.49
N PHE A 173 -8.58 -12.42 -10.27
CA PHE A 173 -9.44 -13.60 -10.12
C PHE A 173 -9.35 -14.55 -11.31
N ARG A 174 -9.46 -14.01 -12.52
CA ARG A 174 -9.40 -14.80 -13.76
C ARG A 174 -8.07 -15.51 -13.94
N ASN A 175 -6.96 -14.82 -13.72
CA ASN A 175 -5.62 -15.41 -13.89
C ASN A 175 -5.21 -16.33 -12.73
N ALA A 176 -5.78 -16.15 -11.55
CA ALA A 176 -5.59 -17.03 -10.40
C ALA A 176 -6.53 -18.25 -10.41
N GLY A 177 -7.56 -18.26 -11.26
CA GLY A 177 -8.59 -19.32 -11.26
C GLY A 177 -9.48 -19.31 -10.01
N ILE A 178 -9.66 -18.14 -9.40
CA ILE A 178 -10.52 -17.94 -8.22
C ILE A 178 -11.96 -17.73 -8.70
N ASP A 179 -12.94 -18.22 -7.92
CA ASP A 179 -14.37 -18.07 -8.23
C ASP A 179 -14.77 -16.59 -8.33
N GLU A 180 -15.09 -16.15 -9.54
CA GLU A 180 -15.45 -14.75 -9.84
C GLU A 180 -16.69 -14.26 -9.06
N LYS A 181 -17.55 -15.15 -8.55
CA LYS A 181 -18.69 -14.77 -7.71
C LYS A 181 -18.28 -14.08 -6.40
N LEU A 182 -17.06 -14.32 -5.95
CA LEU A 182 -16.53 -13.66 -4.74
C LEU A 182 -16.34 -12.15 -4.93
N THR A 183 -16.27 -11.67 -6.16
CA THR A 183 -16.14 -10.22 -6.45
C THR A 183 -17.32 -9.42 -5.92
N GLU A 184 -18.51 -10.03 -5.80
CA GLU A 184 -19.68 -9.38 -5.20
C GLU A 184 -19.46 -8.96 -3.74
N LEU A 185 -18.53 -9.61 -3.05
CA LEU A 185 -18.16 -9.31 -1.66
C LEU A 185 -16.92 -8.41 -1.53
N MET A 186 -16.19 -8.18 -2.61
CA MET A 186 -14.95 -7.39 -2.57
C MET A 186 -15.15 -5.95 -2.07
N PRO A 187 -16.23 -5.21 -2.41
CA PRO A 187 -16.43 -3.88 -1.83
C PRO A 187 -16.50 -3.89 -0.30
N LEU A 188 -17.22 -4.87 0.28
CA LEU A 188 -17.29 -5.02 1.74
C LEU A 188 -15.97 -5.52 2.32
N TRP A 189 -15.22 -6.34 1.58
CA TRP A 189 -13.90 -6.80 1.98
C TRP A 189 -12.90 -5.64 2.06
N HIS A 190 -12.89 -4.74 1.07
CA HIS A 190 -12.07 -3.52 1.10
C HIS A 190 -12.45 -2.60 2.26
N GLU A 191 -13.76 -2.38 2.51
CA GLU A 191 -14.22 -1.63 3.70
C GLU A 191 -13.70 -2.27 5.00
N TYR A 192 -13.75 -3.60 5.10
CA TYR A 192 -13.21 -4.31 6.25
C TYR A 192 -11.69 -4.15 6.40
N CYS A 193 -10.92 -4.28 5.31
CA CYS A 193 -9.47 -4.11 5.33
C CYS A 193 -9.09 -2.69 5.81
N GLU A 194 -9.81 -1.69 5.34
CA GLU A 194 -9.62 -0.31 5.78
C GLU A 194 -9.94 -0.14 7.28
N LEU A 195 -11.09 -0.64 7.73
CA LEU A 195 -11.46 -0.62 9.14
C LEU A 195 -10.49 -1.40 10.03
N SER A 196 -9.91 -2.49 9.53
CA SER A 196 -8.88 -3.25 10.23
C SER A 196 -7.61 -2.42 10.45
N GLY A 197 -7.21 -1.61 9.46
CA GLY A 197 -6.11 -0.66 9.60
C GLY A 197 -6.38 0.36 10.71
N TYR A 198 -7.55 1.00 10.70
CA TYR A 198 -7.95 1.93 11.76
C TYR A 198 -8.08 1.26 13.13
N GLY A 199 -8.61 0.04 13.19
CA GLY A 199 -8.69 -0.72 14.43
C GLY A 199 -7.32 -0.99 15.04
N LYS A 200 -6.34 -1.36 14.21
CA LYS A 200 -4.95 -1.54 14.64
C LYS A 200 -4.32 -0.22 15.10
N LEU A 201 -4.54 0.85 14.36
CA LEU A 201 -4.07 2.19 14.71
C LEU A 201 -4.64 2.63 16.07
N GLU A 202 -5.94 2.41 16.32
CA GLU A 202 -6.57 2.75 17.61
C GLU A 202 -6.02 1.89 18.76
N ALA A 203 -5.84 0.59 18.55
CA ALA A 203 -5.22 -0.29 19.54
C ALA A 203 -3.78 0.15 19.87
N TYR A 204 -2.98 0.48 18.84
CA TYR A 204 -1.63 0.99 19.01
C TYR A 204 -1.61 2.31 19.79
N ARG A 205 -2.47 3.27 19.40
CA ARG A 205 -2.57 4.56 20.08
C ARG A 205 -2.91 4.42 21.56
N LYS A 206 -3.91 3.59 21.89
CA LYS A 206 -4.33 3.38 23.28
C LYS A 206 -3.27 2.66 24.11
N LEU A 207 -2.53 1.72 23.50
CA LEU A 207 -1.40 1.07 24.15
C LEU A 207 -0.28 2.08 24.41
N TRP A 208 0.06 2.92 23.42
CA TRP A 208 1.09 3.94 23.52
C TRP A 208 0.75 5.02 24.56
N ASP A 209 -0.51 5.41 24.64
CA ASP A 209 -1.02 6.38 25.61
C ASP A 209 -1.22 5.76 27.02
N GLU A 210 -0.82 4.51 27.22
CA GLU A 210 -0.98 3.75 28.48
C GLU A 210 -2.45 3.68 28.97
N ILE A 211 -3.41 3.71 28.02
CA ILE A 211 -4.86 3.59 28.31
C ILE A 211 -5.28 2.13 28.36
N TRP A 212 -4.65 1.29 27.54
CA TRP A 212 -4.88 -0.16 27.47
C TRP A 212 -3.60 -0.93 27.78
N GLU A 213 -3.77 -2.09 28.41
CA GLU A 213 -2.74 -3.11 28.52
C GLU A 213 -2.70 -3.96 27.23
N GLU A 214 -1.65 -4.79 27.06
CA GLU A 214 -1.53 -5.68 25.89
C GLU A 214 -2.76 -6.57 25.69
N GLU A 215 -3.31 -7.09 26.80
CA GLU A 215 -4.45 -7.99 26.82
C GLU A 215 -5.75 -7.29 26.35
N ASP A 216 -5.95 -6.01 26.72
CA ASP A 216 -7.11 -5.23 26.29
C ASP A 216 -7.03 -4.95 24.77
N ALA A 217 -5.86 -4.55 24.29
CA ALA A 217 -5.61 -4.34 22.87
C ALA A 217 -5.78 -5.64 22.06
N ALA A 218 -5.26 -6.75 22.57
CA ALA A 218 -5.40 -8.07 21.95
C ALA A 218 -6.87 -8.50 21.88
N ALA A 219 -7.61 -8.38 22.98
CA ALA A 219 -9.03 -8.71 23.04
C ALA A 219 -9.85 -7.86 22.05
N PHE A 220 -9.55 -6.57 21.92
CA PHE A 220 -10.18 -5.69 20.95
C PHE A 220 -9.92 -6.15 19.51
N LEU A 221 -8.67 -6.43 19.15
CA LEU A 221 -8.32 -6.87 17.80
C LEU A 221 -8.98 -8.21 17.45
N GLU A 222 -9.00 -9.16 18.36
CA GLU A 222 -9.67 -10.45 18.16
C GLU A 222 -11.19 -10.31 18.07
N HIS A 223 -11.79 -9.49 18.93
CA HIS A 223 -13.24 -9.30 18.94
C HIS A 223 -13.78 -8.82 17.58
N TYR A 224 -13.08 -7.91 16.92
CA TYR A 224 -13.49 -7.38 15.62
C TYR A 224 -12.92 -8.16 14.42
N GLY A 225 -12.14 -9.20 14.68
CA GLY A 225 -11.52 -10.02 13.63
C GLY A 225 -10.31 -9.34 12.98
N PHE A 226 -9.75 -8.30 13.57
CA PHE A 226 -8.54 -7.60 13.10
C PHE A 226 -7.25 -8.37 13.43
N ALA A 227 -7.34 -9.34 14.33
CA ALA A 227 -6.37 -10.39 14.56
C ALA A 227 -7.07 -11.75 14.55
N ASP A 228 -6.36 -12.81 14.17
CA ASP A 228 -6.88 -14.18 14.26
C ASP A 228 -7.06 -14.57 15.74
N GLN A 229 -8.02 -15.46 16.01
CA GLN A 229 -8.32 -15.94 17.36
C GLN A 229 -7.06 -16.54 18.03
N GLY A 230 -6.73 -16.06 19.22
CA GLY A 230 -5.55 -16.47 19.97
C GLY A 230 -4.22 -15.86 19.45
N LYS A 231 -4.28 -14.91 18.51
CA LYS A 231 -3.13 -14.20 17.94
C LYS A 231 -3.08 -12.72 18.31
N GLY A 232 -4.03 -12.23 19.09
CA GLY A 232 -4.13 -10.83 19.47
C GLY A 232 -2.86 -10.32 20.14
N VAL A 233 -2.36 -11.00 21.16
CA VAL A 233 -1.13 -10.60 21.88
C VAL A 233 0.09 -10.60 20.97
N GLU A 234 0.26 -11.62 20.12
CA GLU A 234 1.35 -11.67 19.14
C GLU A 234 1.27 -10.47 18.17
N THR A 235 0.06 -10.14 17.71
CA THR A 235 -0.19 -8.99 16.83
C THR A 235 0.16 -7.67 17.54
N VAL A 236 -0.30 -7.49 18.78
CA VAL A 236 -0.02 -6.28 19.58
C VAL A 236 1.49 -6.11 19.80
N ARG A 237 2.19 -7.17 20.20
CA ARG A 237 3.65 -7.12 20.41
C ARG A 237 4.40 -6.80 19.15
N LYS A 238 3.99 -7.38 18.02
CA LYS A 238 4.56 -7.05 16.71
C LYS A 238 4.39 -5.57 16.40
N MET A 239 3.19 -5.02 16.58
CA MET A 239 2.92 -3.60 16.38
C MET A 239 3.81 -2.70 17.27
N ALA A 240 4.02 -3.09 18.53
CA ALA A 240 4.78 -2.31 19.50
C ALA A 240 6.31 -2.39 19.30
N THR A 241 6.83 -3.49 18.74
CA THR A 241 8.28 -3.76 18.67
C THR A 241 8.89 -3.65 17.28
N GLU A 242 8.14 -3.95 16.23
CA GLU A 242 8.67 -4.00 14.87
C GLU A 242 8.38 -2.75 14.05
N ASP A 243 7.34 -2.01 14.42
CA ASP A 243 6.80 -0.99 13.54
C ASP A 243 6.94 0.47 14.01
N ASP A 244 7.41 0.75 15.23
CA ASP A 244 7.76 2.09 15.74
C ASP A 244 6.91 3.26 15.16
N GLY A 245 5.60 3.08 15.04
CA GLY A 245 4.71 4.06 14.43
C GLY A 245 4.51 3.90 12.92
N HIS A 246 5.04 2.86 12.28
CA HIS A 246 4.89 2.61 10.84
C HIS A 246 3.42 2.41 10.43
N TYR A 247 2.60 1.81 11.30
CA TYR A 247 1.15 1.73 11.10
C TYR A 247 0.49 3.11 10.96
N VAL A 248 0.97 4.10 11.74
CA VAL A 248 0.50 5.48 11.62
C VAL A 248 0.86 6.06 10.25
N ALA A 249 2.06 5.71 9.75
CA ALA A 249 2.52 6.18 8.46
C ALA A 249 1.68 5.68 7.29
N HIS A 250 1.12 4.48 7.36
CA HIS A 250 0.33 3.92 6.27
C HIS A 250 -1.09 4.50 6.19
N ASP A 251 -1.93 4.19 7.19
CA ASP A 251 -3.37 4.49 7.07
C ASP A 251 -3.68 5.96 7.37
N TYR A 252 -3.07 6.52 8.43
CA TYR A 252 -3.26 7.92 8.75
C TYR A 252 -2.68 8.86 7.69
N ALA A 253 -1.47 8.57 7.19
CA ALA A 253 -0.83 9.38 6.18
C ALA A 253 -1.57 9.31 4.83
N ARG A 254 -2.11 8.13 4.45
CA ARG A 254 -2.98 8.00 3.29
C ARG A 254 -4.15 8.98 3.37
N ASP A 255 -4.81 9.05 4.50
CA ASP A 255 -5.97 9.94 4.65
C ASP A 255 -5.59 11.40 4.57
N VAL A 256 -4.49 11.78 5.20
CA VAL A 256 -3.99 13.17 5.11
C VAL A 256 -3.61 13.53 3.66
N VAL A 257 -2.99 12.62 2.92
CA VAL A 257 -2.66 12.84 1.50
C VAL A 257 -3.93 12.92 0.66
N ARG A 258 -4.85 11.97 0.81
CA ARG A 258 -6.14 11.96 0.11
C ARG A 258 -6.93 13.24 0.37
N ASP A 259 -7.09 13.62 1.63
CA ASP A 259 -7.87 14.79 2.01
C ASP A 259 -7.22 16.08 1.48
N TYR A 260 -5.89 16.10 1.45
CA TYR A 260 -5.17 17.19 0.81
C TYR A 260 -5.44 17.25 -0.70
N PHE A 261 -5.30 16.15 -1.41
CA PHE A 261 -5.53 16.10 -2.86
C PHE A 261 -6.97 16.53 -3.19
N ASN A 262 -7.95 15.99 -2.49
CA ASN A 262 -9.36 16.35 -2.64
C ASN A 262 -9.63 17.84 -2.28
N SER A 263 -8.86 18.43 -1.37
CA SER A 263 -8.98 19.86 -1.06
C SER A 263 -8.42 20.79 -2.14
N VAL A 264 -7.59 20.25 -3.03
CA VAL A 264 -7.00 21.00 -4.15
C VAL A 264 -7.87 20.85 -5.40
N THR A 265 -8.27 19.60 -5.71
CA THR A 265 -9.06 19.29 -6.90
C THR A 265 -9.77 17.94 -6.78
N ASP A 266 -10.97 17.87 -7.36
CA ASP A 266 -11.70 16.60 -7.54
C ASP A 266 -11.31 15.89 -8.86
N ASN A 267 -10.50 16.52 -9.70
CA ASN A 267 -10.05 15.96 -10.97
C ASN A 267 -8.83 15.03 -10.74
N VAL A 268 -9.01 13.75 -11.04
CA VAL A 268 -7.97 12.74 -10.81
C VAL A 268 -6.70 12.99 -11.65
N ASP A 269 -6.80 13.52 -12.86
CA ASP A 269 -5.62 13.84 -13.69
C ASP A 269 -4.81 15.01 -13.08
N GLU A 270 -5.49 15.97 -12.46
CA GLU A 270 -4.81 17.03 -11.70
C GLU A 270 -4.20 16.48 -10.40
N GLN A 271 -4.86 15.52 -9.73
CA GLN A 271 -4.28 14.82 -8.57
C GLN A 271 -3.00 14.06 -8.95
N TRP A 272 -2.97 13.40 -10.12
CA TRP A 272 -1.74 12.78 -10.63
C TRP A 272 -0.61 13.79 -10.86
N SER A 273 -0.92 14.94 -11.47
CA SER A 273 0.06 16.03 -11.66
C SER A 273 0.57 16.57 -10.33
N LEU A 274 -0.31 16.67 -9.32
CA LEU A 274 0.06 17.06 -7.97
C LEU A 274 0.96 16.03 -7.31
N TYR A 275 0.63 14.75 -7.43
CA TYR A 275 1.45 13.64 -6.91
C TYR A 275 2.85 13.66 -7.51
N GLU A 276 2.97 13.78 -8.83
CA GLU A 276 4.26 13.87 -9.53
C GLU A 276 5.11 15.00 -8.98
N LYS A 277 4.55 16.20 -8.85
CA LYS A 277 5.25 17.36 -8.27
C LYS A 277 5.70 17.11 -6.83
N MET A 278 4.85 16.50 -6.02
CA MET A 278 5.17 16.21 -4.62
C MET A 278 6.24 15.14 -4.47
N CYS A 279 6.33 14.16 -5.39
CA CYS A 279 7.42 13.20 -5.43
C CYS A 279 8.78 13.87 -5.67
N CYS A 280 8.81 14.98 -6.40
CA CYS A 280 10.01 15.76 -6.68
C CYS A 280 10.45 16.69 -5.53
N ALA A 281 9.87 16.56 -4.34
CA ALA A 281 10.16 17.41 -3.19
C ALA A 281 10.30 16.63 -1.88
N HIS A 282 10.97 17.25 -0.89
CA HIS A 282 10.98 16.75 0.47
C HIS A 282 9.73 17.26 1.21
N MET A 283 8.66 16.46 1.17
CA MET A 283 7.40 16.79 1.82
C MET A 283 7.28 16.09 3.17
N SER A 284 6.89 16.83 4.20
CA SER A 284 6.47 16.25 5.48
C SER A 284 4.95 16.31 5.63
N MET A 285 4.38 15.39 6.40
CA MET A 285 2.95 15.40 6.70
C MET A 285 2.50 16.70 7.39
N ARG A 286 3.37 17.32 8.17
CA ARG A 286 3.09 18.62 8.79
C ARG A 286 2.90 19.71 7.73
N GLN A 287 3.80 19.79 6.75
CA GLN A 287 3.70 20.77 5.66
C GLN A 287 2.40 20.58 4.86
N ILE A 288 2.01 19.33 4.60
CA ILE A 288 0.76 19.00 3.91
C ILE A 288 -0.45 19.46 4.73
N LYS A 289 -0.52 19.12 6.01
CA LYS A 289 -1.62 19.52 6.91
C LYS A 289 -1.75 21.03 7.08
N GLU A 290 -0.64 21.73 7.27
CA GLU A 290 -0.59 23.15 7.49
C GLU A 290 -0.64 23.96 6.19
N LYS A 291 -0.59 23.31 5.02
CA LYS A 291 -0.52 23.96 3.70
C LYS A 291 0.60 25.00 3.63
N THR A 292 1.74 24.71 4.29
CA THR A 292 2.89 25.63 4.44
C THR A 292 3.92 25.49 3.32
N TYR A 293 3.50 25.10 2.13
CA TYR A 293 4.36 25.00 0.95
C TYR A 293 3.71 25.72 -0.24
N CYS A 294 4.54 26.16 -1.16
CA CYS A 294 4.12 26.65 -2.46
C CYS A 294 4.65 25.73 -3.55
N VAL A 295 3.81 25.42 -4.51
CA VAL A 295 4.24 24.84 -5.78
C VAL A 295 4.37 26.00 -6.74
N ASP A 296 5.59 26.49 -6.96
CA ASP A 296 5.88 27.53 -7.94
C ASP A 296 6.76 26.94 -9.04
N ASP A 297 6.33 27.05 -10.28
CA ASP A 297 7.04 26.61 -11.50
C ASP A 297 7.75 25.25 -11.43
N GLY A 298 7.18 24.29 -10.70
CA GLY A 298 7.72 22.93 -10.56
C GLY A 298 8.65 22.71 -9.38
N LEU A 299 8.93 23.72 -8.57
CA LEU A 299 9.63 23.59 -7.28
C LEU A 299 8.64 23.79 -6.13
N ILE A 300 8.65 22.84 -5.19
CA ILE A 300 7.94 23.04 -3.91
C ILE A 300 8.89 23.74 -2.96
N ILE A 301 8.57 24.98 -2.64
CA ILE A 301 9.35 25.77 -1.70
C ILE A 301 8.59 25.81 -0.38
N ALA A 302 9.25 25.38 0.71
CA ALA A 302 8.72 25.58 2.05
C ALA A 302 8.64 27.09 2.33
N LYS A 303 7.46 27.56 2.76
CA LYS A 303 7.25 28.93 3.23
C LYS A 303 7.80 29.11 4.62
#